data_e75df6fcb6da2a47028b35b4e144a786
#
_entry.id   e75df6fcb6da2a47028b35b4e144a786
#
_cell.length_a   1.000
_cell.length_b   1.000
_cell.length_c   1.000
_cell.angle_alpha   90.00
_cell.angle_beta   90.00
_cell.angle_gamma   90.00
#
_symmetry.space_group_name_H-M   'P 1'
#
loop_
_entity.id
_entity.type
_entity.pdbx_description
1 polymer ?
#
loop_
_entity_poly.entity_id
_entity_poly.type
_entity_poly.pdbx_seq_one_letter_code
_entity_poly.pdbx_strand_id
1 'polypeptide(L)'
;MSGQDLADFIDARICRPLGLYDTGFAATGERAERIAEPQIDPATGARPSMRDVSRPARWMSGGGGAVSTAADYVRFCQMLLNGGELDGTRILAPKTVALMASDHLPPGCQYGETARPRFGALAPVPEMGYGFGLGFAVRTDAGRCPLPGSVGEYFWGGVLGTSFWIDPVEQMVVVAMMMAPERRLYYRHLLRPLVYGALVGPLP
;
A
#
# COMPACT_ATOMS: atom_id res chain seq x y z
N MET A 1 0.52 19.69 17.13
CA MET A 1 0.69 18.25 17.01
C MET A 1 0.08 17.60 18.23
N SER A 2 -0.34 16.32 18.18
CA SER A 2 -1.17 15.68 19.22
C SER A 2 -0.47 15.49 20.58
N GLY A 3 0.85 15.47 20.63
CA GLY A 3 1.62 15.10 21.82
C GLY A 3 1.55 13.60 22.19
N GLN A 4 0.89 12.78 21.37
CA GLN A 4 0.75 11.35 21.58
C GLN A 4 1.87 10.58 20.85
N ASP A 5 2.19 9.39 21.34
CA ASP A 5 2.98 8.41 20.61
C ASP A 5 2.29 8.03 19.28
N LEU A 6 3.08 7.72 18.25
CA LEU A 6 2.54 7.42 16.91
C LEU A 6 1.66 6.17 16.90
N ALA A 7 2.02 5.14 17.65
CA ALA A 7 1.22 3.92 17.71
C ALA A 7 -0.12 4.18 18.38
N ASP A 8 -0.12 4.89 19.51
CA ASP A 8 -1.35 5.24 20.24
C ASP A 8 -2.26 6.14 19.40
N PHE A 9 -1.67 7.08 18.66
CA PHE A 9 -2.42 7.95 17.77
C PHE A 9 -3.09 7.17 16.64
N ILE A 10 -2.35 6.29 15.94
CA ILE A 10 -2.88 5.49 14.85
C ILE A 10 -3.92 4.50 15.36
N ASP A 11 -3.66 3.84 16.48
CA ASP A 11 -4.61 2.91 17.09
C ASP A 11 -5.93 3.61 17.42
N ALA A 12 -5.87 4.73 18.17
CA ALA A 12 -7.07 5.45 18.62
C ALA A 12 -7.85 6.13 17.50
N ARG A 13 -7.17 6.59 16.43
CA ARG A 13 -7.78 7.42 15.38
C ARG A 13 -8.12 6.68 14.11
N ILE A 14 -7.48 5.53 13.87
CA ILE A 14 -7.64 4.76 12.63
C ILE A 14 -8.01 3.31 12.94
N CYS A 15 -7.16 2.59 13.70
CA CYS A 15 -7.33 1.14 13.84
C CYS A 15 -8.62 0.77 14.58
N ARG A 16 -8.83 1.27 15.78
CA ARG A 16 -10.05 0.97 16.56
C ARG A 16 -11.33 1.42 15.85
N PRO A 17 -11.43 2.67 15.34
CA PRO A 17 -12.64 3.10 14.65
C PRO A 17 -12.99 2.28 13.41
N LEU A 18 -12.00 1.75 12.70
CA LEU A 18 -12.20 0.91 11.52
C LEU A 18 -12.24 -0.60 11.83
N GLY A 19 -12.04 -1.01 13.08
CA GLY A 19 -11.98 -2.42 13.45
C GLY A 19 -10.75 -3.17 12.90
N LEU A 20 -9.59 -2.50 12.84
CA LEU A 20 -8.32 -3.07 12.37
C LEU A 20 -7.56 -3.66 13.57
N TYR A 21 -7.99 -4.81 14.04
CA TYR A 21 -7.51 -5.37 15.30
C TYR A 21 -6.13 -6.03 15.21
N ASP A 22 -5.68 -6.38 14.02
CA ASP A 22 -4.37 -6.99 13.75
C ASP A 22 -3.33 -6.00 13.20
N THR A 23 -3.67 -4.70 13.20
CA THR A 23 -2.78 -3.64 12.69
C THR A 23 -2.11 -2.90 13.84
N GLY A 24 -0.79 -2.67 13.72
CA GLY A 24 -0.02 -1.95 14.72
C GLY A 24 1.48 -1.97 14.44
N PHE A 25 2.30 -1.54 15.40
CA PHE A 25 3.77 -1.53 15.27
C PHE A 25 4.46 -2.75 15.89
N ALA A 26 3.68 -3.68 16.44
CA ALA A 26 4.14 -4.99 16.91
C ALA A 26 3.00 -6.00 16.86
N ALA A 27 3.34 -7.28 16.67
CA ALA A 27 2.44 -8.42 16.80
C ALA A 27 2.83 -9.21 18.06
N THR A 28 2.18 -8.94 19.18
CA THR A 28 2.48 -9.55 20.47
C THR A 28 1.43 -10.61 20.85
N GLY A 29 1.74 -11.47 21.84
CA GLY A 29 0.85 -12.55 22.28
C GLY A 29 0.51 -13.50 21.13
N GLU A 30 -0.74 -13.93 21.02
CA GLU A 30 -1.22 -14.85 19.98
C GLU A 30 -0.99 -14.34 18.55
N ARG A 31 -0.92 -13.02 18.34
CA ARG A 31 -0.60 -12.46 17.04
C ARG A 31 0.82 -12.75 16.58
N ALA A 32 1.76 -12.98 17.52
CA ALA A 32 3.14 -13.31 17.19
C ALA A 32 3.27 -14.63 16.42
N GLU A 33 2.38 -15.59 16.69
CA GLU A 33 2.35 -16.89 16.02
C GLU A 33 1.94 -16.81 14.53
N ARG A 34 1.31 -15.69 14.14
CA ARG A 34 0.85 -15.42 12.77
C ARG A 34 1.81 -14.53 11.98
N ILE A 35 2.98 -14.19 12.52
CA ILE A 35 3.99 -13.40 11.79
C ILE A 35 4.48 -14.21 10.60
N ALA A 36 4.32 -13.66 9.40
CA ALA A 36 4.78 -14.31 8.19
C ALA A 36 6.31 -14.35 8.14
N GLU A 37 6.85 -15.52 7.79
CA GLU A 37 8.28 -15.67 7.55
C GLU A 37 8.68 -15.19 6.14
N PRO A 38 9.88 -14.62 5.98
CA PRO A 38 10.39 -14.23 4.68
C PRO A 38 10.55 -15.46 3.76
N GLN A 39 10.22 -15.27 2.50
CA GLN A 39 10.54 -16.24 1.46
C GLN A 39 12.06 -16.45 1.41
N ILE A 40 12.48 -17.71 1.19
CA ILE A 40 13.88 -18.04 0.94
C ILE A 40 14.33 -17.32 -0.34
N ASP A 41 15.44 -16.62 -0.27
CA ASP A 41 16.07 -16.02 -1.44
C ASP A 41 16.56 -17.14 -2.39
N PRO A 42 16.04 -17.22 -3.60
CA PRO A 42 16.41 -18.29 -4.54
C PRO A 42 17.87 -18.21 -5.04
N ALA A 43 18.51 -17.06 -4.93
CA ALA A 43 19.89 -16.87 -5.34
C ALA A 43 20.89 -17.37 -4.29
N THR A 44 20.56 -17.20 -3.01
CA THR A 44 21.46 -17.54 -1.90
C THR A 44 21.04 -18.77 -1.10
N GLY A 45 19.78 -19.22 -1.25
CA GLY A 45 19.19 -20.28 -0.43
C GLY A 45 18.93 -19.90 1.02
N ALA A 46 19.15 -18.65 1.40
CA ALA A 46 19.00 -18.16 2.76
C ALA A 46 17.67 -17.40 2.97
N ARG A 47 17.18 -17.35 4.21
CA ARG A 47 16.11 -16.43 4.59
C ARG A 47 16.70 -15.06 4.90
N PRO A 48 16.16 -13.97 4.33
CA PRO A 48 16.56 -12.62 4.70
C PRO A 48 16.33 -12.36 6.19
N SER A 49 17.29 -11.70 6.83
CA SER A 49 17.12 -11.27 8.22
C SER A 49 16.12 -10.13 8.30
N MET A 50 15.14 -10.27 9.17
CA MET A 50 14.05 -9.31 9.36
C MET A 50 14.08 -8.74 10.78
N ARG A 51 13.51 -7.53 10.92
CA ARG A 51 13.26 -6.99 12.26
C ARG A 51 12.30 -7.91 13.01
N ASP A 52 12.59 -8.22 14.26
CA ASP A 52 11.66 -8.89 15.16
C ASP A 52 10.48 -7.95 15.46
N VAL A 53 9.33 -8.26 14.86
CA VAL A 53 8.09 -7.50 15.04
C VAL A 53 7.21 -8.08 16.16
N SER A 54 7.65 -9.13 16.85
CA SER A 54 6.98 -9.63 18.06
C SER A 54 7.17 -8.72 19.28
N ARG A 55 8.07 -7.73 19.15
CA ARG A 55 8.40 -6.76 20.19
C ARG A 55 8.15 -5.33 19.73
N PRO A 56 7.71 -4.43 20.62
CA PRO A 56 7.57 -3.02 20.32
C PRO A 56 8.88 -2.41 19.80
N ALA A 57 8.80 -1.59 18.78
CA ALA A 57 9.94 -0.85 18.29
C ALA A 57 10.31 0.28 19.26
N ARG A 58 11.62 0.56 19.39
CA ARG A 58 12.09 1.73 20.14
C ARG A 58 11.70 3.05 19.48
N TRP A 59 11.54 3.05 18.17
CA TRP A 59 11.16 4.19 17.37
C TRP A 59 10.15 3.75 16.31
N MET A 60 9.07 4.49 16.19
CA MET A 60 7.98 4.23 15.25
C MET A 60 8.07 5.18 14.08
N SER A 61 8.16 4.62 12.89
CA SER A 61 8.25 5.39 11.66
C SER A 61 6.89 5.52 11.00
N GLY A 62 6.52 6.73 10.62
CA GLY A 62 5.35 6.96 9.76
C GLY A 62 5.50 6.41 8.35
N GLY A 63 6.74 6.09 7.92
CA GLY A 63 7.03 5.55 6.60
C GLY A 63 7.21 4.03 6.55
N GLY A 64 7.04 3.31 7.67
CA GLY A 64 7.17 1.86 7.68
C GLY A 64 7.29 1.26 9.07
N GLY A 65 7.31 -0.09 9.13
CA GLY A 65 7.45 -0.84 10.37
C GLY A 65 6.13 -1.24 11.04
N ALA A 66 5.00 -0.85 10.49
CA ALA A 66 3.71 -1.40 10.89
C ALA A 66 3.56 -2.84 10.38
N VAL A 67 2.81 -3.63 11.11
CA VAL A 67 2.33 -4.97 10.75
C VAL A 67 0.82 -4.94 10.60
N SER A 68 0.28 -5.78 9.72
CA SER A 68 -1.15 -5.85 9.45
C SER A 68 -1.51 -7.21 8.84
N THR A 69 -2.79 -7.42 8.62
CA THR A 69 -3.34 -8.53 7.83
C THR A 69 -3.99 -8.03 6.55
N ALA A 70 -4.23 -8.92 5.59
CA ALA A 70 -4.96 -8.56 4.38
C ALA A 70 -6.38 -8.08 4.70
N ALA A 71 -7.05 -8.71 5.66
CA ALA A 71 -8.40 -8.34 6.11
C ALA A 71 -8.46 -6.90 6.65
N ASP A 72 -7.56 -6.55 7.57
CA ASP A 72 -7.48 -5.20 8.12
C ASP A 72 -7.16 -4.17 7.03
N TYR A 73 -6.16 -4.49 6.18
CA TYR A 73 -5.71 -3.53 5.18
C TYR A 73 -6.75 -3.30 4.07
N VAL A 74 -7.55 -4.32 3.72
CA VAL A 74 -8.70 -4.16 2.82
C VAL A 74 -9.73 -3.19 3.41
N ARG A 75 -10.03 -3.27 4.72
CA ARG A 75 -10.94 -2.33 5.38
C ARG A 75 -10.42 -0.89 5.30
N PHE A 76 -9.12 -0.69 5.54
CA PHE A 76 -8.50 0.62 5.38
C PHE A 76 -8.59 1.15 3.94
N CYS A 77 -8.29 0.30 2.95
CA CYS A 77 -8.41 0.68 1.53
C CYS A 77 -9.86 0.93 1.12
N GLN A 78 -10.81 0.14 1.63
CA GLN A 78 -12.24 0.35 1.36
C GLN A 78 -12.73 1.68 1.96
N MET A 79 -12.27 2.06 3.15
CA MET A 79 -12.54 3.38 3.72
C MET A 79 -12.06 4.50 2.78
N LEU A 80 -10.88 4.35 2.18
CA LEU A 80 -10.37 5.33 1.21
C LEU A 80 -11.19 5.33 -0.08
N LEU A 81 -11.54 4.16 -0.64
CA LEU A 81 -12.37 4.04 -1.85
C LEU A 81 -13.75 4.71 -1.64
N ASN A 82 -14.33 4.56 -0.46
CA ASN A 82 -15.62 5.17 -0.08
C ASN A 82 -15.49 6.69 0.25
N GLY A 83 -14.37 7.32 -0.04
CA GLY A 83 -14.18 8.76 0.25
C GLY A 83 -14.03 9.09 1.73
N GLY A 84 -13.41 8.20 2.49
CA GLY A 84 -13.01 8.44 3.88
C GLY A 84 -13.95 7.86 4.95
N GLU A 85 -14.84 6.95 4.58
CA GLU A 85 -15.83 6.35 5.49
C GLU A 85 -15.94 4.84 5.29
N LEU A 86 -16.14 4.10 6.37
CA LEU A 86 -16.46 2.67 6.36
C LEU A 86 -17.39 2.34 7.52
N ASP A 87 -18.45 1.56 7.23
CA ASP A 87 -19.45 1.09 8.23
C ASP A 87 -20.00 2.24 9.10
N GLY A 88 -20.26 3.40 8.51
CA GLY A 88 -20.76 4.59 9.21
C GLY A 88 -19.67 5.36 9.99
N THR A 89 -18.44 4.88 10.01
CA THR A 89 -17.32 5.55 10.69
C THR A 89 -16.53 6.40 9.69
N ARG A 90 -16.54 7.72 9.87
CA ARG A 90 -15.80 8.67 9.04
C ARG A 90 -14.44 9.00 9.66
N ILE A 91 -13.38 8.67 8.91
CA ILE A 91 -11.98 9.00 9.28
C ILE A 91 -11.53 10.28 8.58
N LEU A 92 -11.89 10.45 7.31
CA LEU A 92 -11.47 11.57 6.46
C LEU A 92 -12.67 12.20 5.74
N ALA A 93 -12.59 13.48 5.42
CA ALA A 93 -13.55 14.09 4.52
C ALA A 93 -13.29 13.63 3.06
N PRO A 94 -14.33 13.52 2.20
CA PRO A 94 -14.16 13.09 0.82
C PRO A 94 -13.16 13.94 0.02
N LYS A 95 -13.16 15.25 0.24
CA LYS A 95 -12.19 16.16 -0.40
C LYS A 95 -10.76 15.96 0.09
N THR A 96 -10.57 15.49 1.32
CA THR A 96 -9.25 15.12 1.83
C THR A 96 -8.72 13.89 1.11
N VAL A 97 -9.55 12.86 0.93
CA VAL A 97 -9.16 11.65 0.17
C VAL A 97 -8.85 12.02 -1.28
N ALA A 98 -9.69 12.82 -1.93
CA ALA A 98 -9.44 13.31 -3.28
C ALA A 98 -8.11 14.09 -3.38
N LEU A 99 -7.81 14.94 -2.40
CA LEU A 99 -6.53 15.65 -2.33
C LEU A 99 -5.36 14.67 -2.18
N MET A 100 -5.48 13.68 -1.30
CA MET A 100 -4.44 12.66 -1.09
C MET A 100 -4.15 11.84 -2.36
N ALA A 101 -5.17 11.56 -3.17
CA ALA A 101 -5.10 10.81 -4.41
C ALA A 101 -4.86 11.69 -5.66
N SER A 102 -4.48 12.96 -5.48
CA SER A 102 -4.09 13.87 -6.58
C SER A 102 -2.58 13.92 -6.72
N ASP A 103 -2.09 14.24 -7.93
CA ASP A 103 -0.66 14.45 -8.16
C ASP A 103 -0.20 15.79 -7.57
N HIS A 104 0.81 15.73 -6.72
CA HIS A 104 1.44 16.88 -6.07
C HIS A 104 2.87 17.13 -6.54
N LEU A 105 3.36 16.38 -7.53
CA LEU A 105 4.71 16.60 -8.05
C LEU A 105 4.79 17.94 -8.77
N PRO A 106 5.87 18.71 -8.59
CA PRO A 106 6.10 19.90 -9.36
C PRO A 106 6.17 19.59 -10.87
N PRO A 107 5.65 20.47 -11.74
CA PRO A 107 5.80 20.33 -13.19
C PRO A 107 7.27 20.14 -13.60
N GLY A 108 7.53 19.16 -14.47
CA GLY A 108 8.89 18.87 -14.94
C GLY A 108 9.79 18.14 -13.96
N CYS A 109 9.25 17.64 -12.84
CA CYS A 109 9.99 16.81 -11.90
C CYS A 109 10.50 15.53 -12.59
N GLN A 110 11.81 15.28 -12.51
CA GLN A 110 12.46 14.12 -13.12
C GLN A 110 13.29 13.38 -12.06
N TYR A 111 12.92 12.13 -11.78
CA TYR A 111 13.63 11.25 -10.86
C TYR A 111 13.58 9.78 -11.28
N GLY A 112 13.24 9.54 -12.57
CA GLY A 112 13.07 8.20 -13.14
C GLY A 112 14.30 7.33 -13.05
N GLU A 113 15.49 7.88 -13.21
CA GLU A 113 16.76 7.15 -13.09
C GLU A 113 16.94 6.51 -11.69
N THR A 114 16.47 7.17 -10.65
CA THR A 114 16.54 6.66 -9.27
C THR A 114 15.39 5.71 -8.93
N ALA A 115 14.21 5.98 -9.44
CA ALA A 115 13.00 5.23 -9.08
C ALA A 115 12.83 3.93 -9.88
N ARG A 116 13.09 3.94 -11.18
CA ARG A 116 12.90 2.77 -12.05
C ARG A 116 13.60 1.49 -11.58
N PRO A 117 14.87 1.51 -11.15
CA PRO A 117 15.53 0.30 -10.66
C PRO A 117 14.86 -0.32 -9.42
N ARG A 118 14.16 0.52 -8.64
CA ARG A 118 13.51 0.09 -7.39
C ARG A 118 12.07 -0.39 -7.56
N PHE A 119 11.35 0.16 -8.55
CA PHE A 119 9.90 -0.02 -8.70
C PHE A 119 9.49 -0.65 -10.04
N GLY A 120 10.42 -0.78 -11.01
CA GLY A 120 10.13 -1.34 -12.33
C GLY A 120 9.05 -0.57 -13.07
N ALA A 121 8.12 -1.28 -13.70
CA ALA A 121 7.00 -0.70 -14.45
C ALA A 121 5.98 0.06 -13.56
N LEU A 122 6.04 -0.12 -12.25
CA LEU A 122 5.23 0.62 -11.27
C LEU A 122 6.03 1.76 -10.62
N ALA A 123 7.11 2.22 -11.25
CA ALA A 123 7.83 3.38 -10.76
C ALA A 123 6.92 4.61 -10.74
N PRO A 124 6.79 5.30 -9.59
CA PRO A 124 5.90 6.45 -9.45
C PRO A 124 6.53 7.70 -10.08
N VAL A 125 6.74 7.67 -11.39
CA VAL A 125 7.43 8.71 -12.17
C VAL A 125 6.60 9.13 -13.37
N PRO A 126 6.66 10.41 -13.78
CA PRO A 126 5.88 10.94 -14.90
C PRO A 126 6.08 10.19 -16.21
N GLU A 127 7.30 9.68 -16.48
CA GLU A 127 7.63 8.92 -17.68
C GLU A 127 6.86 7.59 -17.77
N MET A 128 6.42 7.06 -16.62
CA MET A 128 5.58 5.87 -16.53
C MET A 128 4.10 6.20 -16.37
N GLY A 129 3.71 7.47 -16.50
CA GLY A 129 2.33 7.94 -16.34
C GLY A 129 1.85 7.96 -14.90
N TYR A 130 2.77 8.16 -13.95
CA TYR A 130 2.45 8.29 -12.55
C TYR A 130 2.96 9.59 -11.95
N GLY A 131 2.15 10.16 -11.08
CA GLY A 131 2.52 11.19 -10.13
C GLY A 131 2.59 10.66 -8.71
N PHE A 132 2.66 11.56 -7.74
CA PHE A 132 2.69 11.21 -6.33
C PHE A 132 1.78 12.11 -5.51
N GLY A 133 0.85 11.51 -4.80
CA GLY A 133 -0.08 12.17 -3.91
C GLY A 133 0.46 12.28 -2.47
N LEU A 134 -0.44 12.34 -1.51
CA LEU A 134 -0.07 12.36 -0.09
C LEU A 134 0.01 10.93 0.46
N GLY A 135 1.11 10.25 0.16
CA GLY A 135 1.38 8.87 0.59
C GLY A 135 1.11 7.78 -0.44
N PHE A 136 0.68 8.14 -1.65
CA PHE A 136 0.37 7.19 -2.74
C PHE A 136 1.03 7.63 -4.05
N ALA A 137 1.46 6.65 -4.85
CA ALA A 137 1.63 6.86 -6.28
C ALA A 137 0.24 6.93 -6.93
N VAL A 138 0.06 7.83 -7.87
CA VAL A 138 -1.23 8.08 -8.54
C VAL A 138 -1.02 7.94 -10.04
N ARG A 139 -1.85 7.16 -10.74
CA ARG A 139 -1.81 7.10 -12.20
C ARG A 139 -2.42 8.37 -12.78
N THR A 140 -1.62 9.11 -13.52
CA THR A 140 -2.01 10.39 -14.14
C THR A 140 -2.27 10.26 -15.64
N ASP A 141 -1.73 9.21 -16.29
CA ASP A 141 -1.74 9.08 -17.73
C ASP A 141 -1.90 7.62 -18.17
N ALA A 142 -2.73 7.38 -19.17
CA ALA A 142 -2.94 6.08 -19.77
C ALA A 142 -1.85 5.77 -20.82
N GLY A 143 -1.53 4.48 -21.00
CA GLY A 143 -0.68 4.01 -22.09
C GLY A 143 0.83 4.16 -21.88
N ARG A 144 1.28 4.83 -20.82
CA ARG A 144 2.72 4.92 -20.49
C ARG A 144 3.21 3.75 -19.66
N CYS A 145 2.40 3.28 -18.71
CA CYS A 145 2.69 2.06 -17.97
C CYS A 145 2.26 0.83 -18.78
N PRO A 146 3.10 -0.20 -18.93
CA PRO A 146 2.75 -1.41 -19.66
C PRO A 146 1.80 -2.35 -18.89
N LEU A 147 1.43 -2.00 -17.65
CA LEU A 147 0.52 -2.78 -16.83
C LEU A 147 -0.89 -2.18 -16.85
N PRO A 148 -1.94 -3.01 -16.78
CA PRO A 148 -3.32 -2.55 -16.74
C PRO A 148 -3.60 -1.70 -15.50
N GLY A 149 -4.63 -0.86 -15.58
CA GLY A 149 -5.10 0.02 -14.52
C GLY A 149 -5.76 1.27 -15.08
N SER A 150 -6.49 2.01 -14.27
CA SER A 150 -7.24 3.20 -14.66
C SER A 150 -6.49 4.49 -14.27
N VAL A 151 -6.69 5.56 -15.05
CA VAL A 151 -6.27 6.90 -14.62
C VAL A 151 -7.02 7.26 -13.34
N GLY A 152 -6.30 7.73 -12.33
CA GLY A 152 -6.86 8.00 -11.01
C GLY A 152 -6.70 6.85 -10.01
N GLU A 153 -6.24 5.65 -10.44
CA GLU A 153 -5.84 4.63 -9.47
C GLU A 153 -4.68 5.13 -8.60
N TYR A 154 -4.64 4.68 -7.36
CA TYR A 154 -3.54 5.01 -6.46
C TYR A 154 -3.10 3.80 -5.65
N PHE A 155 -1.80 3.73 -5.37
CA PHE A 155 -1.20 2.54 -4.80
C PHE A 155 0.06 2.83 -4.01
N TRP A 156 0.51 1.85 -3.25
CA TRP A 156 1.87 1.79 -2.74
C TRP A 156 2.31 0.35 -2.50
N GLY A 157 3.58 0.19 -2.10
CA GLY A 157 4.12 -1.12 -1.79
C GLY A 157 5.26 -1.07 -0.80
N GLY A 158 5.32 -2.07 0.09
CA GLY A 158 6.37 -2.25 1.07
C GLY A 158 7.63 -2.90 0.49
N VAL A 159 8.78 -2.63 1.10
CA VAL A 159 10.07 -3.22 0.70
C VAL A 159 10.09 -4.74 0.86
N LEU A 160 9.23 -5.29 1.72
CA LEU A 160 9.14 -6.71 2.01
C LEU A 160 8.23 -7.49 1.04
N GLY A 161 7.55 -6.78 0.13
CA GLY A 161 6.72 -7.40 -0.89
C GLY A 161 5.24 -7.06 -0.81
N THR A 162 4.74 -6.60 0.34
CA THR A 162 3.35 -6.16 0.47
C THR A 162 3.03 -5.09 -0.56
N SER A 163 1.81 -5.09 -1.08
CA SER A 163 1.32 -4.07 -2.01
C SER A 163 -0.19 -3.96 -1.95
N PHE A 164 -0.67 -2.80 -2.33
CA PHE A 164 -2.09 -2.57 -2.55
C PHE A 164 -2.28 -1.58 -3.70
N TRP A 165 -3.46 -1.61 -4.30
CA TRP A 165 -3.95 -0.52 -5.13
C TRP A 165 -5.47 -0.38 -4.97
N ILE A 166 -5.91 0.83 -5.18
CA ILE A 166 -7.30 1.24 -5.17
C ILE A 166 -7.59 1.83 -6.54
N ASP A 167 -8.55 1.27 -7.24
CA ASP A 167 -9.01 1.75 -8.54
C ASP A 167 -10.44 2.27 -8.40
N PRO A 168 -10.63 3.60 -8.32
CA PRO A 168 -11.96 4.17 -8.17
C PRO A 168 -12.84 4.01 -9.42
N VAL A 169 -12.25 3.84 -10.60
CA VAL A 169 -13.00 3.63 -11.85
C VAL A 169 -13.62 2.24 -11.84
N GLU A 170 -12.82 1.23 -11.46
CA GLU A 170 -13.27 -0.15 -11.36
C GLU A 170 -13.97 -0.46 -10.01
N GLN A 171 -14.10 0.53 -9.12
CA GLN A 171 -14.63 0.34 -7.75
C GLN A 171 -13.95 -0.82 -7.03
N MET A 172 -12.63 -0.94 -7.20
CA MET A 172 -11.85 -2.11 -6.81
C MET A 172 -10.75 -1.77 -5.81
N VAL A 173 -10.61 -2.65 -4.83
CA VAL A 173 -9.48 -2.69 -3.89
C VAL A 173 -8.75 -4.00 -4.04
N VAL A 174 -7.44 -3.94 -4.15
CA VAL A 174 -6.59 -5.13 -4.13
C VAL A 174 -5.50 -4.99 -3.08
N VAL A 175 -5.35 -6.01 -2.26
CA VAL A 175 -4.30 -6.09 -1.23
C VAL A 175 -3.56 -7.41 -1.38
N ALA A 176 -2.25 -7.35 -1.45
CA ALA A 176 -1.38 -8.52 -1.48
C ALA A 176 -0.39 -8.44 -0.31
N MET A 177 -0.54 -9.37 0.63
CA MET A 177 0.36 -9.50 1.79
C MET A 177 1.33 -10.65 1.53
N MET A 178 2.62 -10.32 1.49
CA MET A 178 3.68 -11.30 1.30
C MET A 178 4.98 -10.81 1.95
N MET A 179 5.85 -11.75 2.28
CA MET A 179 7.20 -11.51 2.79
C MET A 179 8.22 -12.06 1.78
N ALA A 180 8.35 -11.36 0.65
CA ALA A 180 9.17 -11.77 -0.50
C ALA A 180 10.01 -10.58 -1.01
N PRO A 181 10.96 -10.05 -0.23
CA PRO A 181 11.70 -8.82 -0.57
C PRO A 181 12.41 -8.91 -1.92
N GLU A 182 13.06 -10.05 -2.21
CA GLU A 182 13.84 -10.22 -3.44
C GLU A 182 12.96 -10.43 -4.70
N ARG A 183 11.72 -10.89 -4.51
CA ARG A 183 10.77 -11.12 -5.61
C ARG A 183 9.59 -10.15 -5.62
N ARG A 184 9.63 -9.09 -4.83
CA ARG A 184 8.52 -8.14 -4.70
C ARG A 184 8.04 -7.53 -6.03
N LEU A 185 8.97 -7.18 -6.93
CA LEU A 185 8.61 -6.62 -8.23
C LEU A 185 7.96 -7.67 -9.13
N TYR A 186 8.49 -8.90 -9.15
CA TYR A 186 7.92 -10.00 -9.91
C TYR A 186 6.45 -10.21 -9.55
N TYR A 187 6.13 -10.35 -8.25
CA TYR A 187 4.75 -10.58 -7.83
C TYR A 187 3.83 -9.38 -8.10
N ARG A 188 4.29 -8.17 -7.91
CA ARG A 188 3.50 -6.97 -8.21
C ARG A 188 3.16 -6.86 -9.69
N HIS A 189 4.11 -7.18 -10.57
CA HIS A 189 3.88 -7.17 -12.01
C HIS A 189 2.98 -8.32 -12.45
N LEU A 190 3.11 -9.49 -11.85
CA LEU A 190 2.29 -10.67 -12.15
C LEU A 190 0.82 -10.47 -11.70
N LEU A 191 0.60 -9.94 -10.52
CA LEU A 191 -0.74 -9.82 -9.96
C LEU A 191 -1.64 -8.86 -10.75
N ARG A 192 -1.11 -7.75 -11.25
CA ARG A 192 -1.93 -6.76 -11.96
C ARG A 192 -2.65 -7.34 -13.18
N PRO A 193 -1.98 -7.92 -14.19
CA PRO A 193 -2.69 -8.47 -15.34
C PRO A 193 -3.61 -9.62 -14.98
N LEU A 194 -3.32 -10.40 -13.94
CA LEU A 194 -4.21 -11.48 -13.49
C LEU A 194 -5.52 -10.91 -12.90
N VAL A 195 -5.43 -9.88 -12.07
CA VAL A 195 -6.61 -9.27 -11.46
C VAL A 195 -7.45 -8.54 -12.51
N TYR A 196 -6.86 -7.67 -13.32
CA TYR A 196 -7.61 -6.95 -14.35
C TYR A 196 -8.12 -7.87 -15.46
N GLY A 197 -7.40 -8.98 -15.76
CA GLY A 197 -7.86 -9.99 -16.70
C GLY A 197 -9.05 -10.82 -16.22
N ALA A 198 -9.37 -10.78 -14.92
CA ALA A 198 -10.54 -11.42 -14.36
C ALA A 198 -11.82 -10.52 -14.39
N LEU A 199 -11.69 -9.24 -14.74
CA LEU A 199 -12.82 -8.34 -14.91
C LEU A 199 -13.57 -8.69 -16.22
N VAL A 200 -14.86 -8.90 -16.10
CA VAL A 200 -15.73 -9.28 -17.24
C VAL A 200 -16.66 -8.14 -17.59
N GLY A 201 -16.31 -7.39 -18.61
CA GLY A 201 -17.10 -6.28 -19.12
C GLY A 201 -16.83 -4.94 -18.40
N PRO A 202 -17.29 -3.84 -18.98
CA PRO A 202 -17.25 -2.55 -18.31
C PRO A 202 -18.18 -2.59 -17.10
N LEU A 203 -17.76 -2.01 -15.98
CA LEU A 203 -18.68 -1.71 -14.89
C LEU A 203 -19.71 -0.69 -15.38
N PRO A 204 -20.97 -0.82 -15.01
CA PRO A 204 -22.05 0.07 -15.43
C PRO A 204 -21.87 1.52 -14.96
#